data_9f89b652a81bf09475f1f729419774d9
#
_entry.id   9f89b652a81bf09475f1f729419774d9
#
_cell.length_a   1.000
_cell.length_b   1.000
_cell.length_c   1.000
_cell.angle_alpha   90.00
_cell.angle_beta   90.00
_cell.angle_gamma   90.00
#
_symmetry.space_group_name_H-M   'P 1'
#
loop_
_entity.id
_entity.type
_entity.pdbx_description
1 polymer ?
#
loop_
_entity_poly.entity_id
_entity_poly.type
_entity_poly.pdbx_seq_one_letter_code
_entity_poly.pdbx_strand_id
1 'polypeptide(L)'
;MVLISSAAGLKAYANIGHYVAAKHGVVGLMRTLAVELGPHRIRVNSIHPTQVDTTMIMNETTMRLFVPDVEHPTREEFAVASQAMHLLPVPWVEPRDISNAVLFLASDEARYITGVPLPVDAGVLTV
;
A
#
# COMPACT_ATOMS: atom_id res chain seq x y z
N MET A 1 1.57 -8.02 15.23
CA MET A 1 0.90 -8.42 13.96
C MET A 1 1.02 -7.27 12.96
N VAL A 2 1.29 -7.56 11.69
CA VAL A 2 1.33 -6.57 10.61
C VAL A 2 0.42 -7.06 9.48
N LEU A 3 -0.53 -6.24 9.06
CA LEU A 3 -1.43 -6.52 7.95
C LEU A 3 -1.01 -5.71 6.73
N ILE A 4 -1.06 -6.31 5.54
CA ILE A 4 -0.75 -5.61 4.29
C ILE A 4 -2.04 -5.16 3.62
N SER A 5 -2.26 -3.85 3.61
CA SER A 5 -3.35 -3.21 2.88
C SER A 5 -2.85 -2.62 1.56
N SER A 6 -3.11 -1.35 1.31
CA SER A 6 -2.73 -0.58 0.12
C SER A 6 -2.94 0.91 0.41
N ALA A 7 -2.35 1.81 -0.36
CA ALA A 7 -2.78 3.20 -0.42
C ALA A 7 -4.30 3.31 -0.69
N ALA A 8 -4.87 2.37 -1.45
CA ALA A 8 -6.30 2.23 -1.68
C ALA A 8 -7.13 1.86 -0.43
N GLY A 9 -6.50 1.56 0.70
CA GLY A 9 -7.16 1.42 1.99
C GLY A 9 -7.33 2.75 2.74
N LEU A 10 -6.73 3.82 2.23
CA LEU A 10 -6.75 5.17 2.83
C LEU A 10 -7.21 6.27 1.85
N LYS A 11 -7.23 5.98 0.55
CA LYS A 11 -7.64 6.88 -0.54
C LYS A 11 -8.57 6.13 -1.49
N ALA A 12 -9.56 6.82 -2.04
CA ALA A 12 -10.43 6.26 -3.06
C ALA A 12 -9.79 6.34 -4.46
N TYR A 13 -10.05 5.33 -5.27
CA TYR A 13 -9.66 5.29 -6.68
C TYR A 13 -10.86 4.89 -7.53
N ALA A 14 -11.08 5.59 -8.63
CA ALA A 14 -12.18 5.31 -9.54
C ALA A 14 -12.03 3.91 -10.18
N ASN A 15 -13.16 3.29 -10.53
CA ASN A 15 -13.25 2.03 -11.27
C ASN A 15 -12.73 0.76 -10.55
N ILE A 16 -12.24 0.87 -9.31
CA ILE A 16 -11.78 -0.27 -8.50
C ILE A 16 -12.44 -0.30 -7.11
N GLY A 17 -13.73 0.08 -7.03
CA GLY A 17 -14.47 0.16 -5.77
C GLY A 17 -14.43 -1.10 -4.91
N HIS A 18 -14.47 -2.28 -5.53
CA HIS A 18 -14.35 -3.56 -4.82
C HIS A 18 -13.00 -3.71 -4.11
N TYR A 19 -11.91 -3.31 -4.75
CA TYR A 19 -10.57 -3.34 -4.18
C TYR A 19 -10.43 -2.30 -3.06
N VAL A 20 -10.90 -1.07 -3.30
CA VAL A 20 -10.92 0.01 -2.31
C VAL A 20 -11.70 -0.42 -1.06
N ALA A 21 -12.89 -0.99 -1.21
CA ALA A 21 -13.69 -1.48 -0.09
C ALA A 21 -12.97 -2.57 0.71
N ALA A 22 -12.36 -3.55 0.01
CA ALA A 22 -11.61 -4.62 0.65
C ALA A 22 -10.41 -4.07 1.45
N LYS A 23 -9.66 -3.12 0.89
CA LYS A 23 -8.47 -2.55 1.54
C LYS A 23 -8.82 -1.58 2.68
N HIS A 24 -9.93 -0.84 2.62
CA HIS A 24 -10.48 -0.11 3.76
C HIS A 24 -10.95 -1.06 4.87
N GLY A 25 -11.55 -2.20 4.52
CA GLY A 25 -11.92 -3.24 5.48
C GLY A 25 -10.74 -3.75 6.30
N VAL A 26 -9.56 -3.89 5.68
CA VAL A 26 -8.31 -4.26 6.39
C VAL A 26 -7.94 -3.23 7.46
N VAL A 27 -8.16 -1.93 7.21
CA VAL A 27 -7.89 -0.86 8.20
C VAL A 27 -8.85 -0.98 9.39
N GLY A 28 -10.13 -1.21 9.12
CA GLY A 28 -11.12 -1.44 10.17
C GLY A 28 -10.75 -2.64 11.04
N LEU A 29 -10.44 -3.78 10.39
CA LEU A 29 -10.00 -4.98 11.08
C LEU A 29 -8.73 -4.74 11.92
N MET A 30 -7.74 -4.08 11.35
CA MET A 30 -6.49 -3.75 12.04
C MET A 30 -6.74 -2.97 13.33
N ARG A 31 -7.58 -1.93 13.25
CA ARG A 31 -7.92 -1.09 14.40
C ARG A 31 -8.67 -1.86 15.48
N THR A 32 -9.64 -2.69 15.06
CA THR A 32 -10.39 -3.57 15.98
C THR A 32 -9.45 -4.52 16.72
N LEU A 33 -8.58 -5.23 15.98
CA LEU A 33 -7.61 -6.14 16.57
C LEU A 33 -6.60 -5.42 17.48
N ALA A 34 -6.21 -4.19 17.17
CA ALA A 34 -5.34 -3.40 18.04
C ALA A 34 -5.99 -3.11 19.40
N VAL A 35 -7.30 -2.81 19.40
CA VAL A 35 -8.09 -2.60 20.64
C VAL A 35 -8.23 -3.91 21.42
N GLU A 36 -8.65 -4.98 20.76
CA GLU A 36 -8.92 -6.27 21.40
C GLU A 36 -7.65 -6.94 21.96
N LEU A 37 -6.54 -6.83 21.24
CA LEU A 37 -5.29 -7.52 21.59
C LEU A 37 -4.31 -6.67 22.41
N GLY A 38 -4.56 -5.37 22.53
CA GLY A 38 -3.74 -4.46 23.32
C GLY A 38 -3.55 -4.91 24.79
N PRO A 39 -4.60 -5.34 25.52
CA PRO A 39 -4.47 -5.88 26.88
C PRO A 39 -3.54 -7.10 26.98
N HIS A 40 -3.35 -7.82 25.88
CA HIS A 40 -2.45 -8.98 25.77
C HIS A 40 -1.04 -8.58 25.32
N ARG A 41 -0.73 -7.27 25.22
CA ARG A 41 0.55 -6.73 24.74
C ARG A 41 0.87 -7.14 23.30
N ILE A 42 -0.15 -7.38 22.48
CA ILE A 42 -0.02 -7.67 21.06
C ILE A 42 -0.32 -6.40 20.27
N ARG A 43 0.69 -5.91 19.57
CA ARG A 43 0.57 -4.76 18.68
C ARG A 43 0.02 -5.19 17.32
N VAL A 44 -0.85 -4.39 16.73
CA VAL A 44 -1.44 -4.64 15.40
C VAL A 44 -1.36 -3.34 14.59
N ASN A 45 -0.69 -3.40 13.45
CA ASN A 45 -0.54 -2.27 12.53
C ASN A 45 -0.79 -2.73 11.09
N SER A 46 -1.01 -1.81 10.19
CA SER A 46 -1.08 -2.10 8.76
C SER A 46 -0.08 -1.29 7.95
N ILE A 47 0.39 -1.86 6.83
CA ILE A 47 1.24 -1.19 5.85
C ILE A 47 0.41 -0.93 4.60
N HIS A 48 0.61 0.25 4.02
CA HIS A 48 -0.13 0.76 2.89
C HIS A 48 0.82 1.11 1.73
N PRO A 49 1.22 0.09 0.93
CA PRO A 49 2.05 0.32 -0.23
C PRO A 49 1.31 1.09 -1.33
N THR A 50 2.06 1.85 -2.11
CA THR A 50 1.70 2.24 -3.48
C THR A 50 2.04 1.11 -4.46
N GLN A 51 2.32 1.43 -5.73
CA GLN A 51 2.83 0.46 -6.70
C GLN A 51 4.17 -0.12 -6.22
N VAL A 52 4.25 -1.44 -6.15
CA VAL A 52 5.46 -2.18 -5.79
C VAL A 52 5.92 -2.98 -7.01
N ASP A 53 7.19 -2.94 -7.35
CA ASP A 53 7.75 -3.67 -8.49
C ASP A 53 7.63 -5.19 -8.29
N THR A 54 6.49 -5.73 -8.68
CA THR A 54 6.15 -7.16 -8.56
C THR A 54 5.31 -7.61 -9.75
N THR A 55 5.21 -8.92 -9.94
CA THR A 55 4.35 -9.51 -11.00
C THR A 55 2.87 -9.13 -10.87
N MET A 56 2.41 -8.75 -9.66
CA MET A 56 1.04 -8.28 -9.45
C MET A 56 0.77 -6.97 -10.19
N ILE A 57 1.77 -6.10 -10.33
CA ILE A 57 1.66 -4.79 -10.98
C ILE A 57 2.22 -4.85 -12.40
N MET A 58 3.35 -5.55 -12.59
CA MET A 58 4.08 -5.61 -13.86
C MET A 58 3.48 -6.64 -14.82
N ASN A 59 2.19 -6.47 -15.10
CA ASN A 59 1.46 -7.24 -16.10
C ASN A 59 0.55 -6.31 -16.91
N GLU A 60 0.26 -6.70 -18.14
CA GLU A 60 -0.49 -5.90 -19.10
C GLU A 60 -1.86 -5.45 -18.57
N THR A 61 -2.61 -6.36 -17.94
CA THR A 61 -3.94 -6.06 -17.40
C THR A 61 -3.89 -4.95 -16.37
N THR A 62 -2.91 -4.98 -15.46
CA THR A 62 -2.76 -3.94 -14.44
C THR A 62 -2.23 -2.64 -15.03
N MET A 63 -1.23 -2.70 -15.92
CA MET A 63 -0.65 -1.51 -16.54
C MET A 63 -1.68 -0.74 -17.37
N ARG A 64 -2.61 -1.43 -18.05
CA ARG A 64 -3.72 -0.80 -18.78
C ARG A 64 -4.68 0.01 -17.91
N LEU A 65 -4.79 -0.26 -16.63
CA LEU A 65 -5.58 0.57 -15.72
C LEU A 65 -4.98 1.97 -15.53
N PHE A 66 -3.68 2.11 -15.75
CA PHE A 66 -2.95 3.38 -15.62
C PHE A 66 -2.68 4.06 -16.96
N VAL A 67 -2.66 3.29 -18.04
CA VAL A 67 -2.42 3.77 -19.41
C VAL A 67 -3.55 3.24 -20.32
N PRO A 68 -4.81 3.70 -20.11
CA PRO A 68 -5.99 3.11 -20.76
C PRO A 68 -6.02 3.31 -22.28
N ASP A 69 -5.34 4.33 -22.78
CA ASP A 69 -5.31 4.68 -24.21
C ASP A 69 -4.30 3.84 -25.02
N VAL A 70 -3.54 2.97 -24.35
CA VAL A 70 -2.54 2.08 -24.98
C VAL A 70 -2.99 0.64 -24.82
N GLU A 71 -3.11 -0.08 -25.93
CA GLU A 71 -3.57 -1.48 -25.93
C GLU A 71 -2.57 -2.43 -25.26
N HIS A 72 -1.27 -2.22 -25.51
CA HIS A 72 -0.18 -3.00 -24.93
C HIS A 72 0.84 -2.06 -24.28
N PRO A 73 0.56 -1.53 -23.06
CA PRO A 73 1.45 -0.58 -22.42
C PRO A 73 2.79 -1.21 -22.06
N THR A 74 3.86 -0.49 -22.37
CA THR A 74 5.22 -0.86 -21.98
C THR A 74 5.47 -0.52 -20.52
N ARG A 75 6.52 -1.09 -19.94
CA ARG A 75 6.97 -0.75 -18.57
C ARG A 75 7.32 0.72 -18.45
N GLU A 76 7.91 1.32 -19.49
CA GLU A 76 8.29 2.73 -19.55
C GLU A 76 7.07 3.66 -19.55
N GLU A 77 6.05 3.35 -20.34
CA GLU A 77 4.79 4.10 -20.34
C GLU A 77 4.06 4.01 -19.01
N PHE A 78 4.01 2.82 -18.43
CA PHE A 78 3.47 2.63 -17.09
C PHE A 78 4.28 3.40 -16.03
N ALA A 79 5.63 3.43 -16.13
CA ALA A 79 6.48 4.18 -15.21
C ALA A 79 6.13 5.67 -15.18
N VAL A 80 5.92 6.28 -16.35
CA VAL A 80 5.53 7.70 -16.44
C VAL A 80 4.17 7.94 -15.77
N ALA A 81 3.17 7.12 -16.07
CA ALA A 81 1.82 7.25 -15.50
C ALA A 81 1.82 7.03 -13.98
N SER A 82 2.56 6.03 -13.52
CA SER A 82 2.69 5.70 -12.09
C SER A 82 3.43 6.78 -11.31
N GLN A 83 4.54 7.29 -11.86
CA GLN A 83 5.31 8.37 -11.21
C GLN A 83 4.49 9.66 -11.07
N ALA A 84 3.62 9.96 -12.02
CA ALA A 84 2.75 11.13 -11.95
C ALA A 84 1.78 11.13 -10.75
N MET A 85 1.56 9.96 -10.13
CA MET A 85 0.73 9.82 -8.93
C MET A 85 1.52 10.01 -7.63
N HIS A 86 2.84 10.03 -7.68
CA HIS A 86 3.71 10.12 -6.52
C HIS A 86 4.24 11.52 -6.28
N LEU A 87 4.47 11.86 -5.03
CA LEU A 87 5.18 13.09 -4.66
C LEU A 87 6.69 12.95 -4.88
N LEU A 88 7.24 11.79 -4.55
CA LEU A 88 8.64 11.47 -4.85
C LEU A 88 8.78 11.08 -6.33
N PRO A 89 9.90 11.45 -7.00
CA PRO A 89 10.10 11.19 -8.42
C PRO A 89 10.51 9.72 -8.69
N VAL A 90 9.67 8.80 -8.27
CA VAL A 90 9.87 7.35 -8.46
C VAL A 90 8.59 6.72 -9.01
N PRO A 91 8.66 5.79 -9.97
CA PRO A 91 7.48 5.16 -10.56
C PRO A 91 6.84 4.10 -9.64
N TRP A 92 7.61 3.49 -8.76
CA TRP A 92 7.20 2.48 -7.79
C TRP A 92 8.22 2.37 -6.67
N VAL A 93 7.87 1.63 -5.62
CA VAL A 93 8.79 1.23 -4.55
C VAL A 93 9.21 -0.22 -4.75
N GLU A 94 10.34 -0.60 -4.15
CA GLU A 94 10.84 -1.96 -4.24
C GLU A 94 10.20 -2.87 -3.17
N PRO A 95 10.10 -4.18 -3.40
CA PRO A 95 9.62 -5.12 -2.38
C PRO A 95 10.38 -5.03 -1.06
N ARG A 96 11.67 -4.67 -1.12
CA ARG A 96 12.52 -4.47 0.06
C ARG A 96 12.04 -3.32 0.93
N ASP A 97 11.49 -2.25 0.36
CA ASP A 97 10.99 -1.11 1.12
C ASP A 97 9.81 -1.52 1.99
N ILE A 98 8.93 -2.36 1.45
CA ILE A 98 7.82 -2.94 2.19
C ILE A 98 8.32 -3.89 3.28
N SER A 99 9.31 -4.74 2.95
CA SER A 99 9.91 -5.67 3.93
C SER A 99 10.57 -4.92 5.09
N ASN A 100 11.25 -3.81 4.82
CA ASN A 100 11.87 -2.96 5.85
C ASN A 100 10.81 -2.36 6.79
N ALA A 101 9.68 -1.90 6.26
CA ALA A 101 8.58 -1.40 7.06
C ALA A 101 7.94 -2.50 7.93
N VAL A 102 7.79 -3.72 7.38
CA VAL A 102 7.34 -4.90 8.15
C VAL A 102 8.31 -5.18 9.28
N LEU A 103 9.62 -5.23 9.00
CA LEU A 103 10.65 -5.50 9.99
C LEU A 103 10.63 -4.46 11.12
N PHE A 104 10.56 -3.17 10.79
CA PHE A 104 10.44 -2.10 11.77
C PHE A 104 9.22 -2.29 12.67
N LEU A 105 8.02 -2.46 12.10
CA LEU A 105 6.80 -2.62 12.88
C LEU A 105 6.77 -3.92 13.70
N ALA A 106 7.48 -4.96 13.27
CA ALA A 106 7.58 -6.22 13.99
C ALA A 106 8.62 -6.20 15.13
N SER A 107 9.58 -5.29 15.06
CA SER A 107 10.70 -5.20 16.02
C SER A 107 10.33 -4.43 17.30
N ASP A 108 11.22 -4.46 18.28
CA ASP A 108 11.10 -3.69 19.53
C ASP A 108 11.30 -2.18 19.30
N GLU A 109 11.86 -1.76 18.18
CA GLU A 109 11.95 -0.35 17.80
C GLU A 109 10.56 0.31 17.70
N ALA A 110 9.53 -0.49 17.36
CA ALA A 110 8.14 -0.07 17.27
C ALA A 110 7.31 -0.45 18.51
N ARG A 111 7.92 -0.67 19.67
CA ARG A 111 7.28 -1.25 20.88
C ARG A 111 6.03 -0.52 21.39
N TYR A 112 5.87 0.75 21.06
CA TYR A 112 4.71 1.56 21.44
C TYR A 112 3.83 1.98 20.25
N ILE A 113 4.03 1.35 19.08
CA ILE A 113 3.26 1.62 17.86
C ILE A 113 2.23 0.51 17.68
N THR A 114 0.94 0.84 17.81
CA THR A 114 -0.19 -0.07 17.56
C THR A 114 -1.39 0.72 17.03
N GLY A 115 -2.22 0.09 16.21
CA GLY A 115 -3.41 0.72 15.59
C GLY A 115 -3.08 1.71 14.48
N VAL A 116 -1.86 1.70 13.95
CA VAL A 116 -1.37 2.68 12.99
C VAL A 116 -1.37 2.12 11.57
N PRO A 117 -2.01 2.82 10.60
CA PRO A 117 -1.79 2.60 9.18
C PRO A 117 -0.50 3.32 8.76
N LEU A 118 0.52 2.57 8.35
CA LEU A 118 1.81 3.11 7.91
C LEU A 118 1.89 3.10 6.38
N PRO A 119 1.82 4.26 5.70
CA PRO A 119 2.06 4.35 4.28
C PRO A 119 3.53 4.11 3.91
N VAL A 120 3.74 3.36 2.83
CA VAL A 120 5.03 3.23 2.10
C VAL A 120 4.69 3.50 0.65
N ASP A 121 4.45 4.76 0.34
CA ASP A 121 3.62 5.15 -0.79
C ASP A 121 4.21 6.25 -1.68
N ALA A 122 5.46 6.64 -1.46
CA ALA A 122 6.10 7.74 -2.18
C ALA A 122 5.28 9.06 -2.19
N GLY A 123 4.38 9.23 -1.20
CA GLY A 123 3.56 10.42 -1.01
C GLY A 123 2.25 10.42 -1.79
N VAL A 124 1.80 9.31 -2.35
CA VAL A 124 0.54 9.23 -3.13
C VAL A 124 -0.69 9.64 -2.32
N LEU A 125 -0.66 9.52 -1.00
CA LEU A 125 -1.76 9.95 -0.12
C LEU A 125 -1.74 11.45 0.18
N THR A 126 -0.70 12.16 -0.21
CA THR A 126 -0.51 13.60 0.05
C THR A 126 -0.95 14.47 -1.14
N VAL A 127 -1.06 13.88 -2.32
CA VAL A 127 -1.40 14.56 -3.58
C VAL A 127 -2.79 14.19 -4.08
#